data_1ca9bdd3415a6a66bc32491b32a380c3
#
_entry.id   1ca9bdd3415a6a66bc32491b32a380c3
#
_cell.length_a   1.000
_cell.length_b   1.000
_cell.length_c   1.000
_cell.angle_alpha   90.00
_cell.angle_beta   90.00
_cell.angle_gamma   90.00
#
_symmetry.space_group_name_H-M   'P 1'
#
loop_
_entity.id
_entity.type
_entity.pdbx_description
1 polymer ?
#
loop_
_entity_poly.entity_id
_entity_poly.type
_entity_poly.pdbx_seq_one_letter_code
_entity_poly.pdbx_strand_id
1 'polypeptide(L)'
;VVGVLRNAHGEYLFAQRPAGKPMAGYWEFPGGKIETGETHFQALQRELIEELGITIRNGTPWRTIEHVYPHAHVQLHFIIVTEWDGEPHGREDQALHWQQLSVTADGEVHTPAPEPNLPATVPLLADLAQL
;
A
#
# COMPACT_ATOMS: atom_id res chain seq x y z
N VAL A 1 -1.83 -4.22 -8.59
CA VAL A 1 -2.25 -4.62 -7.24
C VAL A 1 -1.56 -3.78 -6.19
N VAL A 2 -2.25 -3.55 -5.09
CA VAL A 2 -1.74 -2.76 -3.96
C VAL A 2 -1.97 -3.54 -2.69
N GLY A 3 -0.91 -3.73 -1.90
CA GLY A 3 -0.96 -4.46 -0.65
C GLY A 3 -1.15 -3.51 0.54
N VAL A 4 -2.27 -3.65 1.22
CA VAL A 4 -2.54 -2.92 2.46
C VAL A 4 -2.19 -3.86 3.61
N LEU A 5 -0.94 -3.77 4.08
CA LEU A 5 -0.43 -4.62 5.16
C LEU A 5 -0.79 -3.99 6.50
N ARG A 6 -1.48 -4.77 7.33
CA ARG A 6 -1.88 -4.35 8.68
C ARG A 6 -1.28 -5.31 9.69
N ASN A 7 -0.49 -4.78 10.62
CA ASN A 7 0.15 -5.60 11.65
C ASN A 7 -0.76 -5.83 12.87
N ALA A 8 -0.26 -6.59 13.85
CA ALA A 8 -1.01 -6.92 15.07
C ALA A 8 -1.32 -5.69 15.94
N HIS A 9 -0.61 -4.59 15.73
CA HIS A 9 -0.84 -3.33 16.46
C HIS A 9 -1.82 -2.41 15.74
N GLY A 10 -2.38 -2.84 14.61
CA GLY A 10 -3.29 -2.02 13.82
C GLY A 10 -2.62 -0.94 12.99
N GLU A 11 -1.31 -1.06 12.78
CA GLU A 11 -0.56 -0.13 11.95
C GLU A 11 -0.52 -0.61 10.50
N TYR A 12 -0.47 0.36 9.57
CA TYR A 12 -0.38 0.11 8.14
C TYR A 12 1.01 0.44 7.62
N LEU A 13 1.50 -0.36 6.67
CA LEU A 13 2.83 -0.18 6.08
C LEU A 13 2.77 0.73 4.87
N PHE A 14 3.57 1.79 4.90
CA PHE A 14 3.78 2.71 3.78
C PHE A 14 5.21 2.59 3.27
N ALA A 15 5.38 2.75 1.96
CA ALA A 15 6.68 2.78 1.30
C ALA A 15 6.84 4.10 0.57
N GLN A 16 8.04 4.69 0.63
CA GLN A 16 8.34 5.94 -0.07
C GLN A 16 8.89 5.61 -1.46
N ARG A 17 8.35 6.27 -2.48
CA ARG A 17 8.83 6.09 -3.85
C ARG A 17 10.25 6.62 -3.97
N PRO A 18 11.20 5.81 -4.50
CA PRO A 18 12.61 6.22 -4.58
C PRO A 18 12.84 7.29 -5.63
N ALA A 19 14.00 7.94 -5.55
CA ALA A 19 14.42 8.92 -6.54
C ALA A 19 14.50 8.29 -7.94
N GLY A 20 14.22 9.07 -8.97
CA GLY A 20 14.26 8.62 -10.36
C GLY A 20 12.96 8.01 -10.87
N LYS A 21 11.97 7.79 -10.03
CA LYS A 21 10.65 7.30 -10.43
C LYS A 21 9.61 8.43 -10.43
N PRO A 22 8.50 8.29 -11.18
CA PRO A 22 7.41 9.26 -11.12
C PRO A 22 6.91 9.41 -9.68
N MET A 23 6.60 10.62 -9.26
CA MET A 23 6.14 10.92 -7.90
C MET A 23 7.15 10.54 -6.82
N ALA A 24 8.44 10.68 -7.11
CA ALA A 24 9.52 10.40 -6.14
C ALA A 24 9.32 11.17 -4.84
N GLY A 25 9.58 10.51 -3.70
CA GLY A 25 9.37 11.07 -2.37
C GLY A 25 7.96 10.93 -1.81
N TYR A 26 6.98 10.57 -2.65
CA TYR A 26 5.63 10.31 -2.19
C TYR A 26 5.54 8.96 -1.48
N TRP A 27 4.72 8.88 -0.46
CA TRP A 27 4.44 7.65 0.27
C TRP A 27 3.23 6.94 -0.33
N GLU A 28 3.30 5.61 -0.37
CA GLU A 28 2.25 4.78 -0.94
C GLU A 28 2.18 3.44 -0.21
N PHE A 29 1.13 2.67 -0.48
CA PHE A 29 1.13 1.26 -0.13
C PHE A 29 1.95 0.48 -1.15
N PRO A 30 2.68 -0.58 -0.72
CA PRO A 30 3.50 -1.36 -1.65
C PRO A 30 2.64 -2.16 -2.63
N GLY A 31 3.18 -2.42 -3.80
CA GLY A 31 2.51 -3.19 -4.83
C GLY A 31 3.16 -3.02 -6.18
N GLY A 32 2.49 -3.46 -7.22
CA GLY A 32 3.01 -3.37 -8.57
C GLY A 32 2.03 -3.86 -9.62
N LYS A 33 2.54 -4.07 -10.83
CA LYS A 33 1.72 -4.44 -11.99
C LYS A 33 1.37 -5.92 -11.96
N ILE A 34 0.15 -6.23 -12.45
CA ILE A 34 -0.27 -7.62 -12.69
C ILE A 34 0.30 -8.05 -14.03
N GLU A 35 0.94 -9.20 -14.06
CA GLU A 35 1.44 -9.80 -15.29
C GLU A 35 0.41 -10.76 -15.88
N THR A 36 0.51 -11.01 -17.18
CA THR A 36 -0.39 -11.92 -17.89
C THR A 36 -0.40 -13.31 -17.23
N GLY A 37 -1.60 -13.81 -16.95
CA GLY A 37 -1.76 -15.14 -16.37
C GLY A 37 -1.73 -15.17 -14.84
N GLU A 38 -1.45 -14.06 -14.19
CA GLU A 38 -1.48 -14.00 -12.73
C GLU A 38 -2.88 -13.63 -12.21
N THR A 39 -3.27 -14.24 -11.08
CA THR A 39 -4.37 -13.71 -10.28
C THR A 39 -3.87 -12.46 -9.55
N HIS A 40 -4.80 -11.65 -9.01
CA HIS A 40 -4.43 -10.48 -8.21
C HIS A 40 -3.56 -10.88 -7.03
N PHE A 41 -3.91 -11.96 -6.33
CA PHE A 41 -3.13 -12.45 -5.19
C PHE A 41 -1.73 -12.90 -5.62
N GLN A 42 -1.61 -13.63 -6.72
CA GLN A 42 -0.30 -14.08 -7.23
C GLN A 42 0.58 -12.90 -7.60
N ALA A 43 0.02 -11.88 -8.24
CA ALA A 43 0.76 -10.67 -8.59
C ALA A 43 1.26 -9.98 -7.33
N LEU A 44 0.42 -9.86 -6.31
CA LEU A 44 0.82 -9.23 -5.04
C LEU A 44 1.88 -10.06 -4.32
N GLN A 45 1.76 -11.38 -4.28
CA GLN A 45 2.80 -12.25 -3.70
C GLN A 45 4.15 -11.99 -4.35
N ARG A 46 4.19 -11.98 -5.67
CA ARG A 46 5.43 -11.77 -6.42
C ARG A 46 6.01 -10.38 -6.14
N GLU A 47 5.18 -9.34 -6.21
CA GLU A 47 5.63 -7.97 -5.99
C GLU A 47 6.19 -7.77 -4.58
N LEU A 48 5.54 -8.32 -3.56
CA LEU A 48 5.98 -8.12 -2.19
C LEU A 48 7.23 -8.95 -1.84
N ILE A 49 7.47 -10.07 -2.52
CA ILE A 49 8.75 -10.77 -2.43
C ILE A 49 9.85 -9.87 -3.00
N GLU A 50 9.63 -9.30 -4.16
CA GLU A 50 10.61 -8.44 -4.84
C GLU A 50 10.89 -7.15 -4.07
N GLU A 51 9.85 -6.49 -3.60
CA GLU A 51 9.96 -5.17 -2.96
C GLU A 51 10.32 -5.22 -1.48
N LEU A 52 9.77 -6.18 -0.74
CA LEU A 52 9.85 -6.20 0.73
C LEU A 52 10.50 -7.45 1.30
N GLY A 53 10.75 -8.47 0.48
CA GLY A 53 11.33 -9.72 0.94
C GLY A 53 10.42 -10.54 1.85
N ILE A 54 9.11 -10.39 1.71
CA ILE A 54 8.13 -11.14 2.51
C ILE A 54 7.27 -12.04 1.63
N THR A 55 6.72 -13.10 2.24
CA THR A 55 5.76 -13.99 1.58
C THR A 55 4.40 -13.83 2.26
N ILE A 56 3.45 -13.23 1.57
CA ILE A 56 2.10 -13.04 2.13
C ILE A 56 1.34 -14.35 2.15
N ARG A 57 0.57 -14.58 3.22
CA ARG A 57 -0.16 -15.81 3.46
C ARG A 57 -1.67 -15.67 3.30
N ASN A 58 -2.19 -14.45 3.36
CA ASN A 58 -3.60 -14.16 3.10
C ASN A 58 -3.73 -12.89 2.29
N GLY A 59 -4.91 -12.66 1.77
CA GLY A 59 -5.23 -11.43 1.06
C GLY A 59 -6.73 -11.36 0.85
N THR A 60 -7.34 -10.30 1.35
CA THR A 60 -8.78 -10.05 1.19
C THR A 60 -8.97 -8.87 0.25
N PRO A 61 -9.60 -9.06 -0.92
CA PRO A 61 -9.93 -7.94 -1.80
C PRO A 61 -10.76 -6.91 -1.04
N TRP A 62 -10.37 -5.65 -1.14
CA TRP A 62 -11.05 -4.57 -0.43
C TRP A 62 -11.74 -3.60 -1.36
N ARG A 63 -10.98 -2.98 -2.26
CA ARG A 63 -11.51 -2.02 -3.23
C ARG A 63 -10.74 -2.06 -4.54
N THR A 64 -11.42 -1.66 -5.62
CA THR A 64 -10.79 -1.38 -6.90
C THR A 64 -11.16 0.04 -7.28
N ILE A 65 -10.15 0.87 -7.56
CA ILE A 65 -10.36 2.25 -7.99
C ILE A 65 -9.53 2.57 -9.22
N GLU A 66 -10.01 3.54 -10.01
CA GLU A 66 -9.26 4.09 -11.12
C GLU A 66 -8.75 5.47 -10.75
N HIS A 67 -7.54 5.79 -11.16
CA HIS A 67 -6.96 7.10 -10.90
C HIS A 67 -6.08 7.53 -12.08
N VAL A 68 -6.20 8.80 -12.46
CA VAL A 68 -5.37 9.38 -13.51
C VAL A 68 -4.29 10.22 -12.86
N TYR A 69 -3.04 9.75 -12.97
CA TYR A 69 -1.86 10.52 -12.61
C TYR A 69 -1.34 11.28 -13.82
N PRO A 70 -0.50 12.31 -13.66
CA PRO A 70 0.08 13.01 -14.80
C PRO A 70 0.84 12.09 -15.76
N HIS A 71 1.37 10.97 -15.27
CA HIS A 71 2.18 10.03 -16.04
C HIS A 71 1.45 8.76 -16.48
N ALA A 72 0.28 8.45 -15.91
CA ALA A 72 -0.40 7.19 -16.19
C ALA A 72 -1.86 7.19 -15.72
N HIS A 73 -2.70 6.44 -16.46
CA HIS A 73 -4.04 6.07 -16.01
C HIS A 73 -3.93 4.66 -15.43
N VAL A 74 -4.30 4.48 -14.17
CA VAL A 74 -4.13 3.20 -13.47
C VAL A 74 -5.43 2.71 -12.86
N GLN A 75 -5.60 1.38 -12.84
CA GLN A 75 -6.64 0.71 -12.09
C GLN A 75 -5.97 0.01 -10.90
N LEU A 76 -6.36 0.38 -9.69
CA LEU A 76 -5.73 -0.10 -8.47
C LEU A 76 -6.63 -1.10 -7.76
N HIS A 77 -6.12 -2.31 -7.55
CA HIS A 77 -6.80 -3.38 -6.82
C HIS A 77 -6.18 -3.48 -5.42
N PHE A 78 -6.89 -2.97 -4.43
CA PHE A 78 -6.43 -2.96 -3.03
C PHE A 78 -6.77 -4.28 -2.34
N ILE A 79 -5.76 -4.92 -1.76
CA ILE A 79 -5.88 -6.19 -1.06
C ILE A 79 -5.36 -6.02 0.36
N ILE A 80 -6.19 -6.35 1.35
CA ILE A 80 -5.80 -6.27 2.76
C ILE A 80 -5.07 -7.55 3.15
N VAL A 81 -3.86 -7.40 3.71
CA VAL A 81 -3.00 -8.50 4.12
C VAL A 81 -2.70 -8.36 5.61
N THR A 82 -2.98 -9.41 6.38
CA THR A 82 -2.75 -9.43 7.83
C THR A 82 -1.78 -10.52 8.26
N GLU A 83 -1.41 -11.44 7.37
CA GLU A 83 -0.50 -12.53 7.67
C GLU A 83 0.58 -12.67 6.60
N TRP A 84 1.83 -12.72 7.01
CA TRP A 84 2.96 -12.92 6.12
C TRP A 84 4.14 -13.52 6.87
N ASP A 85 5.08 -14.10 6.14
CA ASP A 85 6.35 -14.60 6.66
C ASP A 85 7.45 -13.62 6.29
N GLY A 86 8.38 -13.38 7.20
CA GLY A 86 9.52 -12.50 7.00
C GLY A 86 9.26 -11.09 7.55
N GLU A 87 10.34 -10.32 7.66
CA GLU A 87 10.28 -8.94 8.12
C GLU A 87 10.36 -8.01 6.92
N PRO A 88 9.35 -7.15 6.70
CA PRO A 88 9.39 -6.21 5.57
C PRO A 88 10.63 -5.31 5.62
N HIS A 89 11.32 -5.19 4.50
CA HIS A 89 12.46 -4.30 4.36
C HIS A 89 12.51 -3.77 2.92
N GLY A 90 13.10 -2.59 2.74
CA GLY A 90 13.13 -1.93 1.44
C GLY A 90 14.19 -2.51 0.51
N ARG A 91 13.85 -3.54 -0.24
CA ARG A 91 14.78 -4.22 -1.16
C ARG A 91 15.11 -3.39 -2.40
N GLU A 92 14.34 -2.35 -2.66
CA GLU A 92 14.55 -1.43 -3.78
C GLU A 92 14.99 -0.04 -3.29
N ASP A 93 15.66 0.02 -2.15
CA ASP A 93 16.17 1.23 -1.49
C ASP A 93 15.08 2.23 -1.09
N GLN A 94 13.83 1.79 -1.02
CA GLN A 94 12.74 2.64 -0.54
C GLN A 94 12.70 2.64 0.99
N ALA A 95 12.32 3.77 1.56
CA ALA A 95 12.06 3.87 2.99
C ALA A 95 10.70 3.25 3.32
N LEU A 96 10.58 2.63 4.49
CA LEU A 96 9.33 2.04 4.97
C LEU A 96 8.91 2.72 6.28
N HIS A 97 7.60 2.81 6.50
CA HIS A 97 7.05 3.39 7.72
C HIS A 97 5.75 2.71 8.11
N TRP A 98 5.66 2.27 9.36
CA TRP A 98 4.42 1.77 9.94
C TRP A 98 3.70 2.92 10.63
N GLN A 99 2.42 3.12 10.29
CA GLN A 99 1.64 4.23 10.82
C GLN A 99 0.24 3.78 11.22
N GLN A 100 -0.15 4.10 12.44
CA GLN A 100 -1.51 3.92 12.90
C GLN A 100 -2.38 5.03 12.32
N LEU A 101 -3.57 4.65 11.84
CA LEU A 101 -4.55 5.60 11.31
C LEU A 101 -5.75 5.67 12.25
N SER A 102 -6.24 6.87 12.51
CA SER A 102 -7.46 7.08 13.27
C SER A 102 -8.22 8.27 12.73
N VAL A 103 -9.50 8.36 13.05
CA VAL A 103 -10.35 9.48 12.62
C VAL A 103 -10.94 10.19 13.82
N THR A 104 -11.18 11.49 13.67
CA THR A 104 -11.91 12.29 14.66
C THR A 104 -13.40 11.97 14.58
N ALA A 105 -14.18 12.51 15.52
CA ALA A 105 -15.65 12.41 15.49
C ALA A 105 -16.24 13.00 14.21
N ASP A 106 -15.55 13.94 13.56
CA ASP A 106 -15.97 14.56 12.30
C ASP A 106 -15.60 13.74 11.08
N GLY A 107 -14.92 12.61 11.26
CA GLY A 107 -14.47 11.76 10.15
C GLY A 107 -13.16 12.20 9.51
N GLU A 108 -12.47 13.18 10.07
CA GLU A 108 -11.15 13.58 9.58
C GLU A 108 -10.06 12.65 10.12
N VAL A 109 -9.03 12.41 9.32
CA VAL A 109 -7.91 11.56 9.74
C VAL A 109 -7.13 12.30 10.83
N HIS A 110 -7.15 11.73 12.04
CA HIS A 110 -6.50 12.32 13.22
C HIS A 110 -5.00 11.97 13.28
N THR A 111 -4.66 10.74 12.88
CA THR A 111 -3.26 10.31 12.80
C THR A 111 -2.94 10.13 11.32
N PRO A 112 -2.40 11.16 10.66
CA PRO A 112 -2.17 11.13 9.23
C PRO A 112 -1.09 10.14 8.84
N ALA A 113 -1.21 9.60 7.63
CA ALA A 113 -0.16 8.83 7.00
C ALA A 113 1.07 9.72 6.77
N PRO A 114 2.25 9.14 6.52
CA PRO A 114 3.44 9.92 6.16
C PRO A 114 3.14 10.81 4.97
N GLU A 115 3.65 12.03 4.98
CA GLU A 115 3.42 13.00 3.89
C GLU A 115 4.68 13.22 3.06
N PRO A 116 4.55 13.50 1.74
CA PRO A 116 3.30 13.51 0.99
C PRO A 116 2.84 12.10 0.63
N ASN A 117 1.53 11.89 0.55
CA ASN A 117 0.95 10.60 0.17
C ASN A 117 0.41 10.68 -1.25
N LEU A 118 0.42 9.55 -2.00
CA LEU A 118 -0.10 9.53 -3.36
C LEU A 118 -1.59 9.90 -3.39
N PRO A 119 -2.03 10.72 -4.37
CA PRO A 119 -3.41 11.17 -4.44
C PRO A 119 -4.48 10.08 -4.42
N ALA A 120 -4.20 8.93 -5.04
CA ALA A 120 -5.14 7.81 -5.06
C ALA A 120 -5.34 7.18 -3.68
N THR A 121 -4.37 7.31 -2.78
CA THR A 121 -4.42 6.74 -1.44
C THR A 121 -5.12 7.65 -0.44
N VAL A 122 -4.93 8.95 -0.58
CA VAL A 122 -5.44 9.93 0.39
C VAL A 122 -6.93 9.77 0.72
N PRO A 123 -7.84 9.61 -0.27
CA PRO A 123 -9.26 9.46 0.04
C PRO A 123 -9.62 8.20 0.81
N LEU A 124 -8.73 7.21 0.84
CA LEU A 124 -8.99 5.92 1.47
C LEU A 124 -8.52 5.84 2.93
N LEU A 125 -7.70 6.81 3.37
CA LEU A 125 -7.09 6.76 4.70
C LEU A 125 -8.12 6.76 5.83
N ALA A 126 -9.18 7.54 5.71
CA ALA A 126 -10.23 7.58 6.72
C ALA A 126 -10.97 6.25 6.83
N ASP A 127 -11.24 5.60 5.70
CA ASP A 127 -11.92 4.31 5.69
C ASP A 127 -11.03 3.21 6.28
N LEU A 128 -9.74 3.23 5.97
CA LEU A 128 -8.78 2.29 6.54
C LEU A 128 -8.64 2.47 8.05
N ALA A 129 -8.73 3.69 8.54
CA ALA A 129 -8.64 3.99 9.98
C ALA A 129 -9.80 3.38 10.77
N GLN A 130 -10.90 3.03 10.10
CA GLN A 130 -12.08 2.47 10.74
C GLN A 130 -12.16 0.94 10.66
N LEU A 131 -11.22 0.29 10.04
CA LEU A 131 -11.21 -1.17 9.93
C LEU A 131 -10.95 -1.87 11.26
#